data_6a7b335b264a400062e1520532574586
#
_entry.id   6a7b335b264a400062e1520532574586
#
_cell.length_a   1.000
_cell.length_b   1.000
_cell.length_c   1.000
_cell.angle_alpha   90.00
_cell.angle_beta   90.00
_cell.angle_gamma   90.00
#
_symmetry.space_group_name_H-M   'P 1'
#
loop_
_entity.id
_entity.type
_entity.pdbx_description
1 polymer ?
#
loop_
_entity_poly.entity_id
_entity_poly.type
_entity_poly.pdbx_seq_one_letter_code
_entity_poly.pdbx_strand_id
1 'polypeptide(L)'
;GGSCPDPTVVACAPFTCGTGRCRGDCEVDADCVDDAFCGEGVCTALRALGAACGRPGECASGLCVDGVCCNGTCEQQCEACNADRREGFCTPVSGDPRGARPACASDGTLCGGACDGRRRDACTFPAASTVCSPASCVAGLEQPAGTCDAAGRCETPDPAACGDFACGDVACLSSCASRTDCAPGFVCTGGECTRFVLDDLGFTEDVVPPADGCRAGPQPHAPAFLLTLLALVRRRANRDRSP
;
A
#
# COMPACT_ATOMS: atom_id res chain seq x y z
N GLY A 1 -26.11 65.29 -52.75
CA GLY A 1 -25.13 64.50 -52.04
C GLY A 1 -25.72 64.07 -50.71
N GLY A 2 -26.17 62.80 -50.59
CA GLY A 2 -26.61 62.24 -49.33
C GLY A 2 -25.40 61.76 -48.61
N SER A 3 -25.16 62.22 -47.36
CA SER A 3 -24.19 61.62 -46.46
C SER A 3 -24.74 60.25 -45.97
N CYS A 4 -23.93 59.23 -46.05
CA CYS A 4 -24.26 58.02 -45.40
C CYS A 4 -24.27 58.27 -43.87
N PRO A 5 -25.25 57.75 -43.14
CA PRO A 5 -25.23 57.83 -41.68
C PRO A 5 -23.98 57.08 -41.15
N ASP A 6 -23.42 57.61 -40.07
CA ASP A 6 -22.27 56.98 -39.42
C ASP A 6 -22.61 55.52 -39.05
N PRO A 7 -21.68 54.55 -39.24
CA PRO A 7 -21.94 53.15 -38.91
C PRO A 7 -22.18 53.02 -37.41
N THR A 8 -23.33 52.46 -37.04
CA THR A 8 -23.62 52.16 -35.65
C THR A 8 -22.79 50.91 -35.26
N VAL A 9 -21.81 51.07 -34.36
CA VAL A 9 -21.04 49.98 -33.81
C VAL A 9 -21.85 49.32 -32.70
N VAL A 10 -22.18 48.05 -32.89
CA VAL A 10 -22.87 47.23 -31.87
C VAL A 10 -21.83 46.32 -31.18
N ALA A 11 -21.76 46.41 -29.87
CA ALA A 11 -20.94 45.49 -29.09
C ALA A 11 -21.63 44.10 -28.99
N CYS A 12 -20.93 43.05 -29.38
CA CYS A 12 -21.47 41.68 -29.38
C CYS A 12 -21.15 40.88 -28.12
N ALA A 13 -20.42 41.44 -27.14
CA ALA A 13 -20.06 40.73 -25.94
C ALA A 13 -21.28 40.06 -25.27
N PRO A 14 -21.16 38.82 -24.77
CA PRO A 14 -19.94 38.02 -24.64
C PRO A 14 -19.57 37.20 -25.89
N PHE A 15 -20.28 37.35 -27.01
CA PHE A 15 -20.00 36.64 -28.25
C PHE A 15 -19.11 37.46 -29.19
N THR A 16 -18.40 36.81 -30.09
CA THR A 16 -17.71 37.47 -31.20
C THR A 16 -18.69 37.86 -32.30
N CYS A 17 -18.26 38.76 -33.21
CA CYS A 17 -19.06 39.14 -34.36
C CYS A 17 -19.13 38.03 -35.40
N GLY A 18 -20.33 37.65 -35.80
CA GLY A 18 -20.57 36.84 -36.99
C GLY A 18 -20.63 37.68 -38.26
N THR A 19 -21.05 37.10 -39.38
CA THR A 19 -21.23 37.76 -40.66
C THR A 19 -22.38 38.79 -40.60
N GLY A 20 -22.05 40.05 -40.24
CA GLY A 20 -23.01 41.18 -40.23
C GLY A 20 -23.95 41.25 -39.02
N ARG A 21 -23.78 40.41 -38.01
CA ARG A 21 -24.55 40.40 -36.74
C ARG A 21 -23.78 39.73 -35.61
N CYS A 22 -24.18 40.03 -34.39
CA CYS A 22 -23.68 39.30 -33.24
C CYS A 22 -24.14 37.82 -33.26
N ARG A 23 -23.30 36.90 -32.82
CA ARG A 23 -23.69 35.52 -32.54
C ARG A 23 -24.63 35.49 -31.33
N GLY A 24 -25.48 34.48 -31.22
CA GLY A 24 -26.39 34.27 -30.07
C GLY A 24 -26.09 32.97 -29.31
N ASP A 25 -25.15 32.16 -29.86
CA ASP A 25 -24.70 30.91 -29.32
C ASP A 25 -23.24 30.66 -29.71
N CYS A 26 -22.60 29.69 -29.08
CA CYS A 26 -21.24 29.30 -29.38
C CYS A 26 -21.13 27.77 -29.53
N GLU A 27 -20.24 27.33 -30.42
CA GLU A 27 -19.84 25.95 -30.58
C GLU A 27 -18.40 25.70 -30.08
N VAL A 28 -17.55 26.72 -30.17
CA VAL A 28 -16.15 26.71 -29.78
C VAL A 28 -15.79 28.00 -29.01
N ASP A 29 -14.68 27.96 -28.25
CA ASP A 29 -14.23 29.14 -27.47
C ASP A 29 -13.97 30.38 -28.35
N ALA A 30 -13.54 30.17 -29.58
CA ALA A 30 -13.33 31.27 -30.55
C ALA A 30 -14.61 32.04 -30.93
N ASP A 31 -15.78 31.52 -30.62
CA ASP A 31 -17.05 32.20 -30.80
C ASP A 31 -17.35 33.21 -29.68
N CYS A 32 -16.55 33.17 -28.61
CA CYS A 32 -16.63 34.05 -27.45
C CYS A 32 -15.50 35.11 -27.49
N VAL A 33 -15.70 36.22 -26.77
CA VAL A 33 -14.65 37.23 -26.56
C VAL A 33 -13.50 36.61 -25.72
N ASP A 34 -12.31 37.27 -25.76
CA ASP A 34 -11.06 36.73 -25.17
C ASP A 34 -11.14 36.38 -23.66
N ASP A 35 -12.08 37.00 -22.93
CA ASP A 35 -12.29 36.77 -21.49
C ASP A 35 -13.44 35.78 -21.18
N ALA A 36 -13.89 35.02 -22.20
CA ALA A 36 -14.96 34.05 -22.08
C ALA A 36 -14.62 32.73 -22.80
N PHE A 37 -15.25 31.64 -22.37
CA PHE A 37 -15.21 30.34 -23.01
C PHE A 37 -16.62 29.86 -23.38
N CYS A 38 -16.72 28.94 -24.32
CA CYS A 38 -17.99 28.34 -24.70
C CYS A 38 -18.32 27.16 -23.75
N GLY A 39 -19.34 27.35 -22.93
CA GLY A 39 -19.90 26.32 -22.07
C GLY A 39 -21.37 26.06 -22.40
N GLU A 40 -21.71 24.87 -22.88
CA GLU A 40 -23.10 24.46 -23.19
C GLU A 40 -23.82 25.43 -24.16
N GLY A 41 -23.10 25.94 -25.15
CA GLY A 41 -23.64 26.87 -26.14
C GLY A 41 -23.69 28.34 -25.70
N VAL A 42 -23.19 28.66 -24.51
CA VAL A 42 -23.21 30.02 -23.94
C VAL A 42 -21.78 30.48 -23.63
N CYS A 43 -21.44 31.69 -24.04
CA CYS A 43 -20.18 32.32 -23.68
C CYS A 43 -20.19 32.70 -22.19
N THR A 44 -19.38 32.03 -21.42
CA THR A 44 -19.24 32.20 -19.96
C THR A 44 -17.88 32.79 -19.65
N ALA A 45 -17.81 33.74 -18.70
CA ALA A 45 -16.55 34.36 -18.29
C ALA A 45 -15.53 33.33 -17.83
N LEU A 46 -14.24 33.52 -18.19
CA LEU A 46 -13.14 32.68 -17.74
C LEU A 46 -13.08 32.59 -16.21
N ARG A 47 -12.80 31.41 -15.74
CA ARG A 47 -12.78 31.09 -14.30
C ARG A 47 -11.49 31.57 -13.65
N ALA A 48 -11.60 32.09 -12.44
CA ALA A 48 -10.46 32.54 -11.65
C ALA A 48 -9.66 31.31 -11.08
N LEU A 49 -8.46 31.58 -10.58
CA LEU A 49 -7.65 30.59 -9.89
C LEU A 49 -8.43 29.93 -8.74
N GLY A 50 -8.30 28.62 -8.62
CA GLY A 50 -8.99 27.80 -7.62
C GLY A 50 -10.42 27.38 -7.99
N ALA A 51 -11.02 27.98 -9.02
CA ALA A 51 -12.33 27.55 -9.50
C ALA A 51 -12.23 26.18 -10.19
N ALA A 52 -13.25 25.33 -10.00
CA ALA A 52 -13.32 24.03 -10.66
C ALA A 52 -13.32 24.17 -12.18
N CYS A 53 -12.63 23.28 -12.89
CA CYS A 53 -12.52 23.27 -14.34
C CYS A 53 -12.52 21.85 -14.90
N GLY A 54 -12.98 21.71 -16.14
CA GLY A 54 -12.91 20.46 -16.90
C GLY A 54 -11.84 20.50 -18.00
N ARG A 55 -11.45 21.68 -18.45
CA ARG A 55 -10.44 21.88 -19.51
C ARG A 55 -9.72 23.24 -19.37
N PRO A 56 -8.49 23.35 -19.94
CA PRO A 56 -7.67 24.56 -19.82
C PRO A 56 -8.36 25.86 -20.31
N GLY A 57 -9.16 25.80 -21.39
CA GLY A 57 -9.85 26.96 -21.95
C GLY A 57 -10.91 27.58 -21.03
N GLU A 58 -11.31 26.95 -19.95
CA GLU A 58 -12.23 27.52 -18.97
C GLU A 58 -11.55 28.49 -18.00
N CYS A 59 -10.22 28.48 -17.94
CA CYS A 59 -9.43 29.18 -16.92
C CYS A 59 -8.81 30.45 -17.49
N ALA A 60 -8.89 31.56 -16.76
CA ALA A 60 -8.18 32.78 -17.08
C ALA A 60 -6.65 32.58 -17.15
N SER A 61 -6.11 31.63 -16.44
CA SER A 61 -4.70 31.22 -16.51
C SER A 61 -4.37 30.32 -17.71
N GLY A 62 -5.37 29.77 -18.40
CA GLY A 62 -5.18 28.75 -19.43
C GLY A 62 -4.74 27.39 -18.90
N LEU A 63 -4.78 27.16 -17.59
CA LEU A 63 -4.29 25.94 -16.94
C LEU A 63 -5.38 25.33 -16.05
N CYS A 64 -5.85 24.14 -16.42
CA CYS A 64 -6.74 23.33 -15.59
C CYS A 64 -5.93 22.13 -15.07
N VAL A 65 -5.56 22.15 -13.80
CA VAL A 65 -4.69 21.16 -13.15
C VAL A 65 -5.37 20.65 -11.89
N ASP A 66 -5.37 19.34 -11.68
CA ASP A 66 -6.02 18.70 -10.54
C ASP A 66 -7.51 19.07 -10.38
N GLY A 67 -8.19 19.39 -11.51
CA GLY A 67 -9.60 19.78 -11.55
C GLY A 67 -9.90 21.24 -11.16
N VAL A 68 -8.87 22.07 -11.01
CA VAL A 68 -9.02 23.50 -10.71
C VAL A 68 -8.16 24.37 -11.60
N CYS A 69 -8.57 25.63 -11.82
CA CYS A 69 -7.78 26.62 -12.52
C CYS A 69 -6.53 26.96 -11.73
N CYS A 70 -5.35 26.77 -12.33
CA CYS A 70 -4.06 26.78 -11.63
C CYS A 70 -3.15 27.91 -12.14
N ASN A 71 -2.24 28.35 -11.27
CA ASN A 71 -1.22 29.35 -11.61
C ASN A 71 0.04 28.77 -12.28
N GLY A 72 0.13 27.44 -12.42
CA GLY A 72 1.27 26.72 -13.00
C GLY A 72 0.90 25.30 -13.41
N THR A 73 1.80 24.59 -14.10
CA THR A 73 1.57 23.23 -14.61
C THR A 73 1.56 22.17 -13.54
N CYS A 74 2.19 22.40 -12.37
CA CYS A 74 2.19 21.52 -11.21
C CYS A 74 2.59 20.08 -11.56
N GLU A 75 3.73 19.88 -12.23
CA GLU A 75 4.14 18.58 -12.79
C GLU A 75 4.94 17.70 -11.81
N GLN A 76 5.38 18.28 -10.69
CA GLN A 76 6.24 17.54 -9.78
C GLN A 76 5.45 16.56 -8.89
N GLN A 77 6.14 15.54 -8.41
CA GLN A 77 5.56 14.37 -7.72
C GLN A 77 4.69 14.72 -6.51
N CYS A 78 5.12 15.68 -5.70
CA CYS A 78 4.52 16.03 -4.42
C CYS A 78 3.97 17.46 -4.39
N GLU A 79 3.40 17.94 -5.49
CA GLU A 79 2.70 19.21 -5.55
C GLU A 79 1.29 19.05 -6.11
N ALA A 80 0.41 19.96 -5.80
CA ALA A 80 -0.95 19.97 -6.33
C ALA A 80 -1.51 21.37 -6.40
N CYS A 81 -2.49 21.56 -7.28
CA CYS A 81 -3.22 22.81 -7.42
C CYS A 81 -4.55 22.84 -6.67
N ASN A 82 -5.03 21.69 -6.21
CA ASN A 82 -6.24 21.51 -5.42
C ASN A 82 -5.94 21.25 -3.93
N ALA A 83 -4.81 21.76 -3.42
CA ALA A 83 -4.48 21.66 -2.00
C ALA A 83 -5.42 22.52 -1.16
N ASP A 84 -5.94 21.96 -0.04
CA ASP A 84 -6.89 22.62 0.84
C ASP A 84 -6.40 24.00 1.28
N ARG A 85 -7.24 25.03 1.16
CA ARG A 85 -6.96 26.45 1.44
C ARG A 85 -5.89 27.07 0.55
N ARG A 86 -5.48 26.42 -0.52
CA ARG A 86 -4.49 26.88 -1.48
C ARG A 86 -4.90 26.58 -2.92
N GLU A 87 -6.19 26.33 -3.14
CA GLU A 87 -6.75 26.01 -4.44
C GLU A 87 -6.35 27.10 -5.47
N GLY A 88 -5.91 26.65 -6.63
CA GLY A 88 -5.42 27.51 -7.70
C GLY A 88 -3.93 27.86 -7.64
N PHE A 89 -3.24 27.47 -6.57
CA PHE A 89 -1.81 27.69 -6.43
C PHE A 89 -1.07 26.36 -6.32
N CYS A 90 -0.12 26.15 -7.23
CA CYS A 90 0.74 24.99 -7.19
C CYS A 90 1.59 24.97 -5.92
N THR A 91 1.30 24.07 -4.99
CA THR A 91 1.93 23.98 -3.66
C THR A 91 2.35 22.57 -3.32
N PRO A 92 3.39 22.37 -2.46
CA PRO A 92 3.70 21.06 -1.92
C PRO A 92 2.52 20.50 -1.11
N VAL A 93 2.31 19.18 -1.20
CA VAL A 93 1.27 18.46 -0.47
C VAL A 93 1.86 17.48 0.53
N SER A 94 1.08 17.09 1.53
CA SER A 94 1.43 16.05 2.49
C SER A 94 0.57 14.80 2.25
N GLY A 95 1.13 13.62 2.54
CA GLY A 95 0.46 12.34 2.34
C GLY A 95 0.61 11.84 0.92
N ASP A 96 -0.46 11.29 0.35
CA ASP A 96 -0.40 10.75 -1.01
C ASP A 96 -0.30 11.85 -2.06
N PRO A 97 0.42 11.62 -3.19
CA PRO A 97 0.39 12.49 -4.36
C PRO A 97 -1.04 12.68 -4.85
N ARG A 98 -1.38 13.88 -5.33
CA ARG A 98 -2.71 14.20 -5.82
C ARG A 98 -2.80 14.18 -7.35
N GLY A 99 -4.04 14.10 -7.87
CA GLY A 99 -4.30 14.12 -9.31
C GLY A 99 -3.82 12.86 -10.02
N ALA A 100 -3.23 13.01 -11.20
CA ALA A 100 -2.74 11.90 -12.03
C ALA A 100 -1.30 11.46 -11.70
N ARG A 101 -0.72 11.96 -10.61
CA ARG A 101 0.63 11.62 -10.20
C ARG A 101 0.70 10.19 -9.65
N PRO A 102 1.76 9.41 -9.96
CA PRO A 102 1.90 8.07 -9.44
C PRO A 102 2.00 8.07 -7.90
N ALA A 103 1.48 7.03 -7.27
CA ALA A 103 1.64 6.84 -5.83
C ALA A 103 3.12 6.74 -5.46
N CYS A 104 3.48 7.14 -4.24
CA CYS A 104 4.81 6.87 -3.69
C CYS A 104 5.04 5.36 -3.58
N ALA A 105 6.27 4.91 -3.78
CA ALA A 105 6.62 3.51 -3.65
C ALA A 105 6.29 2.99 -2.24
N SER A 106 5.67 1.83 -2.16
CA SER A 106 5.28 1.19 -0.90
C SER A 106 5.06 -0.30 -1.12
N ASP A 107 5.45 -1.12 -0.15
CA ASP A 107 5.11 -2.54 -0.06
C ASP A 107 3.90 -2.80 0.86
N GLY A 108 3.21 -1.75 1.28
CA GLY A 108 2.08 -1.80 2.21
C GLY A 108 2.48 -1.79 3.69
N THR A 109 3.78 -1.73 3.99
CA THR A 109 4.29 -1.55 5.36
C THR A 109 4.44 -0.07 5.72
N LEU A 110 4.87 0.19 6.96
CA LEU A 110 5.18 1.56 7.41
C LEU A 110 6.39 2.20 6.68
N CYS A 111 7.11 1.42 5.86
CA CYS A 111 8.23 1.93 5.06
C CYS A 111 7.80 2.69 3.81
N GLY A 112 6.51 2.66 3.46
CA GLY A 112 5.96 3.37 2.31
C GLY A 112 6.28 4.85 2.32
N GLY A 113 6.54 5.39 1.13
CA GLY A 113 6.82 6.80 0.93
C GLY A 113 5.56 7.65 0.96
N ALA A 114 5.72 8.93 1.30
CA ALA A 114 4.68 9.95 1.26
C ALA A 114 5.28 11.31 0.92
N CYS A 115 4.46 12.23 0.47
CA CYS A 115 4.80 13.64 0.35
C CYS A 115 4.90 14.27 1.75
N ASP A 116 5.92 15.08 2.00
CA ASP A 116 6.21 15.67 3.32
C ASP A 116 5.66 17.10 3.51
N GLY A 117 4.97 17.63 2.49
CA GLY A 117 4.46 19.01 2.50
C GLY A 117 5.53 20.09 2.27
N ARG A 118 6.76 19.71 1.96
CA ARG A 118 7.89 20.62 1.75
C ARG A 118 8.57 20.40 0.40
N ARG A 119 8.94 19.17 0.12
CA ARG A 119 9.53 18.78 -1.16
C ARG A 119 8.43 18.66 -2.20
N ARG A 120 8.74 19.11 -3.42
CA ARG A 120 7.83 19.04 -4.57
C ARG A 120 8.16 17.88 -5.50
N ASP A 121 9.44 17.57 -5.61
CA ASP A 121 10.05 16.75 -6.65
C ASP A 121 9.97 15.24 -6.38
N ALA A 122 9.88 14.84 -5.12
CA ALA A 122 9.96 13.44 -4.75
C ALA A 122 9.23 13.10 -3.46
N CYS A 123 8.83 11.85 -3.33
CA CYS A 123 8.36 11.27 -2.08
C CYS A 123 9.49 11.20 -1.04
N THR A 124 9.14 11.31 0.21
CA THR A 124 10.01 11.11 1.37
C THR A 124 9.71 9.75 1.98
N PHE A 125 10.75 9.01 2.34
CA PHE A 125 10.64 7.68 2.93
C PHE A 125 11.14 7.68 4.36
N PRO A 126 10.66 6.78 5.23
CA PRO A 126 11.25 6.52 6.54
C PRO A 126 12.74 6.18 6.43
N ALA A 127 13.51 6.52 7.46
CA ALA A 127 14.93 6.21 7.50
C ALA A 127 15.19 4.70 7.44
N ALA A 128 16.30 4.30 6.84
CA ALA A 128 16.71 2.89 6.73
C ALA A 128 16.87 2.18 8.10
N SER A 129 17.00 2.94 9.21
CA SER A 129 17.02 2.38 10.57
C SER A 129 15.65 2.19 11.20
N THR A 130 14.56 2.56 10.50
CA THR A 130 13.20 2.41 11.01
C THR A 130 12.80 0.93 11.02
N VAL A 131 12.50 0.41 12.22
CA VAL A 131 12.04 -0.99 12.36
C VAL A 131 10.62 -1.09 11.81
N CYS A 132 10.44 -1.94 10.82
CA CYS A 132 9.17 -2.19 10.14
C CYS A 132 8.54 -3.55 10.50
N SER A 133 9.36 -4.49 10.97
CA SER A 133 8.93 -5.79 11.49
C SER A 133 9.68 -6.06 12.79
N PRO A 134 8.99 -6.36 13.90
CA PRO A 134 9.66 -6.68 15.14
C PRO A 134 10.41 -8.00 15.04
N ALA A 135 11.51 -8.14 15.79
CA ALA A 135 12.17 -9.42 15.97
C ALA A 135 11.24 -10.40 16.68
N SER A 136 11.39 -11.69 16.36
CA SER A 136 10.63 -12.76 17.01
C SER A 136 11.42 -14.05 16.99
N CYS A 137 11.13 -14.93 17.94
CA CYS A 137 11.67 -16.29 17.94
C CYS A 137 10.53 -17.27 18.17
N VAL A 138 10.31 -18.18 17.22
CA VAL A 138 9.22 -19.17 17.27
C VAL A 138 9.70 -20.51 16.73
N ALA A 139 9.38 -21.57 17.46
CA ALA A 139 9.68 -22.95 17.04
C ALA A 139 11.18 -23.21 16.71
N GLY A 140 12.09 -22.55 17.42
CA GLY A 140 13.53 -22.69 17.20
C GLY A 140 14.08 -21.93 16.00
N LEU A 141 13.31 -21.00 15.46
CA LEU A 141 13.72 -20.07 14.40
C LEU A 141 13.67 -18.63 14.93
N GLU A 142 14.79 -17.95 14.89
CA GLU A 142 14.90 -16.53 15.17
C GLU A 142 14.69 -15.74 13.87
N GLN A 143 13.74 -14.83 13.90
CA GLN A 143 13.51 -13.84 12.85
C GLN A 143 14.04 -12.50 13.35
N PRO A 144 15.15 -11.98 12.82
CA PRO A 144 15.63 -10.65 13.19
C PRO A 144 14.64 -9.56 12.81
N ALA A 145 14.74 -8.41 13.49
CA ALA A 145 13.92 -7.24 13.13
C ALA A 145 14.17 -6.82 11.69
N GLY A 146 13.07 -6.55 10.97
CA GLY A 146 13.12 -5.95 9.64
C GLY A 146 13.27 -4.43 9.75
N THR A 147 13.98 -3.82 8.79
CA THR A 147 14.16 -2.36 8.69
C THR A 147 13.80 -1.86 7.30
N CYS A 148 13.45 -0.57 7.22
CA CYS A 148 13.13 0.05 5.94
C CYS A 148 14.40 0.19 5.08
N ASP A 149 14.22 0.08 3.76
CA ASP A 149 15.29 0.28 2.75
C ASP A 149 15.47 1.75 2.32
N ALA A 150 14.69 2.67 2.90
CA ALA A 150 14.55 4.07 2.49
C ALA A 150 14.04 4.25 1.04
N ALA A 151 13.48 3.21 0.43
CA ALA A 151 12.90 3.21 -0.92
C ALA A 151 11.45 2.68 -0.94
N GLY A 152 10.86 2.45 0.22
CA GLY A 152 9.45 2.06 0.37
C GLY A 152 9.21 0.59 0.69
N ARG A 153 10.24 -0.15 1.10
CA ARG A 153 10.15 -1.57 1.42
C ARG A 153 10.68 -1.88 2.81
N CYS A 154 10.09 -2.88 3.42
CA CYS A 154 10.57 -3.47 4.66
C CYS A 154 11.48 -4.67 4.32
N GLU A 155 12.77 -4.54 4.58
CA GLU A 155 13.74 -5.62 4.42
C GLU A 155 13.84 -6.42 5.71
N THR A 156 13.46 -7.69 5.64
CA THR A 156 13.59 -8.64 6.76
C THR A 156 14.73 -9.61 6.44
N PRO A 157 15.75 -9.71 7.32
CA PRO A 157 16.79 -10.73 7.17
C PRO A 157 16.20 -12.14 7.18
N ASP A 158 16.90 -13.09 6.59
CA ASP A 158 16.48 -14.49 6.62
C ASP A 158 16.45 -15.02 8.06
N PRO A 159 15.46 -15.86 8.41
CA PRO A 159 15.39 -16.47 9.73
C PRO A 159 16.55 -17.42 9.96
N ALA A 160 17.08 -17.44 11.18
CA ALA A 160 18.17 -18.29 11.61
C ALA A 160 17.67 -19.36 12.59
N ALA A 161 18.17 -20.60 12.46
CA ALA A 161 17.86 -21.65 13.42
C ALA A 161 18.63 -21.44 14.74
N CYS A 162 17.98 -21.65 15.87
CA CYS A 162 18.58 -21.54 17.19
C CYS A 162 19.59 -22.65 17.52
N GLY A 163 19.74 -23.67 16.65
CA GLY A 163 20.61 -24.78 16.89
C GLY A 163 20.17 -25.61 18.09
N ASP A 164 21.06 -25.72 19.08
CA ASP A 164 20.83 -26.54 20.26
C ASP A 164 20.01 -25.84 21.36
N PHE A 165 19.78 -24.50 21.19
CA PHE A 165 19.05 -23.68 22.15
C PHE A 165 17.57 -23.51 21.78
N ALA A 166 16.76 -23.21 22.78
CA ALA A 166 15.38 -22.83 22.58
C ALA A 166 15.27 -21.34 22.23
N CYS A 167 14.07 -20.91 21.80
CA CYS A 167 13.72 -19.51 21.68
C CYS A 167 13.61 -18.83 23.05
N GLY A 168 14.23 -17.64 23.17
CA GLY A 168 13.85 -16.66 24.17
C GLY A 168 12.65 -15.84 23.69
N ASP A 169 12.47 -14.63 24.25
CA ASP A 169 11.33 -13.76 23.91
C ASP A 169 11.34 -13.32 22.44
N VAL A 170 12.49 -12.90 21.91
CA VAL A 170 12.63 -12.34 20.57
C VAL A 170 13.84 -12.86 19.80
N ALA A 171 14.72 -13.64 20.45
CA ALA A 171 15.96 -14.17 19.88
C ALA A 171 16.22 -15.57 20.42
N CYS A 172 17.13 -16.29 19.79
CA CYS A 172 17.63 -17.55 20.31
C CYS A 172 18.36 -17.34 21.65
N LEU A 173 18.18 -18.26 22.59
CA LEU A 173 19.01 -18.28 23.80
C LEU A 173 20.45 -18.66 23.41
N SER A 174 21.42 -18.12 24.14
CA SER A 174 22.86 -18.36 23.97
C SER A 174 23.45 -19.12 25.16
N SER A 175 22.66 -19.36 26.20
CA SER A 175 23.00 -20.15 27.38
C SER A 175 21.74 -20.76 27.99
N CYS A 176 21.88 -21.78 28.80
CA CYS A 176 20.75 -22.42 29.46
C CYS A 176 20.93 -22.45 30.99
N ALA A 177 19.82 -22.34 31.70
CA ALA A 177 19.71 -22.63 33.13
C ALA A 177 18.91 -23.90 33.41
N SER A 178 18.08 -24.31 32.48
CA SER A 178 17.20 -25.46 32.58
C SER A 178 17.08 -26.20 31.24
N ARG A 179 16.49 -27.42 31.27
CA ARG A 179 16.22 -28.17 30.05
C ARG A 179 15.27 -27.46 29.07
N THR A 180 14.40 -26.61 29.58
CA THR A 180 13.44 -25.86 28.74
C THR A 180 14.10 -24.79 27.88
N ASP A 181 15.35 -24.45 28.22
CA ASP A 181 16.14 -23.47 27.46
C ASP A 181 16.87 -24.09 26.27
N CYS A 182 16.76 -25.42 26.13
CA CYS A 182 17.38 -26.20 25.07
C CYS A 182 16.34 -26.71 24.06
N ALA A 183 16.79 -26.88 22.82
CA ALA A 183 16.01 -27.52 21.78
C ALA A 183 15.61 -28.98 22.15
N PRO A 184 14.54 -29.53 21.56
CA PRO A 184 14.14 -30.91 21.79
C PRO A 184 15.29 -31.89 21.50
N GLY A 185 15.57 -32.80 22.46
CA GLY A 185 16.68 -33.76 22.39
C GLY A 185 17.98 -33.26 23.01
N PHE A 186 17.99 -32.06 23.61
CA PHE A 186 19.13 -31.50 24.33
C PHE A 186 18.81 -31.29 25.81
N VAL A 187 19.85 -31.27 26.63
CA VAL A 187 19.80 -31.00 28.07
C VAL A 187 20.81 -29.92 28.43
N CYS A 188 20.49 -29.16 29.46
CA CYS A 188 21.38 -28.10 29.95
C CYS A 188 22.46 -28.69 30.86
N THR A 189 23.73 -28.51 30.49
CA THR A 189 24.88 -28.93 31.28
C THR A 189 25.89 -27.80 31.33
N GLY A 190 26.08 -27.21 32.52
CA GLY A 190 27.06 -26.13 32.70
C GLY A 190 26.79 -24.84 31.91
N GLY A 191 25.53 -24.58 31.53
CA GLY A 191 25.14 -23.39 30.75
C GLY A 191 25.09 -23.66 29.24
N GLU A 192 25.43 -24.85 28.79
CA GLU A 192 25.41 -25.27 27.39
C GLU A 192 24.36 -26.37 27.15
N CYS A 193 23.72 -26.32 26.00
CA CYS A 193 22.76 -27.32 25.56
C CYS A 193 23.53 -28.48 24.90
N THR A 194 23.58 -29.62 25.54
CA THR A 194 24.27 -30.82 25.05
C THR A 194 23.25 -31.90 24.65
N ARG A 195 23.57 -32.68 23.61
CA ARG A 195 22.68 -33.73 23.12
C ARG A 195 22.45 -34.77 24.19
N PHE A 196 21.20 -35.12 24.47
CA PHE A 196 20.87 -36.22 25.35
C PHE A 196 21.17 -37.55 24.65
N VAL A 197 22.20 -38.25 25.11
CA VAL A 197 22.57 -39.62 24.67
C VAL A 197 22.13 -40.61 25.74
N LEU A 198 21.35 -41.61 25.36
CA LEU A 198 20.85 -42.62 26.28
C LEU A 198 21.97 -43.53 26.85
N ASP A 199 23.15 -43.49 26.21
CA ASP A 199 24.33 -44.32 26.64
C ASP A 199 24.88 -43.92 28.01
N ASP A 200 24.63 -42.68 28.49
CA ASP A 200 25.08 -42.19 29.80
C ASP A 200 24.26 -42.74 30.98
N LEU A 201 23.15 -43.45 30.71
CA LEU A 201 22.31 -44.04 31.77
C LEU A 201 22.76 -45.44 32.22
N GLY A 202 23.87 -45.97 31.68
CA GLY A 202 24.44 -47.22 32.15
C GLY A 202 23.50 -48.43 31.99
N PHE A 203 22.57 -48.37 31.05
CA PHE A 203 21.83 -49.56 30.65
C PHE A 203 22.75 -50.43 29.82
N THR A 204 23.51 -51.30 30.52
CA THR A 204 24.16 -52.44 29.88
C THR A 204 23.06 -53.35 29.30
N GLU A 205 23.17 -53.64 28.03
CA GLU A 205 22.30 -54.58 27.30
C GLU A 205 22.51 -56.01 27.82
N ASP A 206 22.20 -56.25 29.05
CA ASP A 206 22.26 -57.63 29.62
C ASP A 206 21.04 -57.91 30.50
N VAL A 207 19.85 -57.87 29.89
CA VAL A 207 18.75 -58.80 30.27
C VAL A 207 17.78 -58.84 29.07
N VAL A 208 18.07 -59.67 28.09
CA VAL A 208 17.03 -60.26 27.25
C VAL A 208 16.45 -61.43 28.08
N PRO A 209 15.24 -61.30 28.62
CA PRO A 209 14.59 -62.50 29.21
C PRO A 209 14.30 -63.45 28.04
N PRO A 210 14.45 -64.77 28.28
CA PRO A 210 14.21 -65.78 27.25
C PRO A 210 12.78 -65.63 26.71
N ALA A 211 12.66 -65.77 25.44
CA ALA A 211 11.38 -65.69 24.71
C ALA A 211 10.56 -66.96 25.00
N ASP A 212 9.88 -67.00 26.14
CA ASP A 212 8.90 -68.02 26.43
C ASP A 212 7.53 -67.42 26.70
N GLY A 213 6.72 -67.55 25.66
CA GLY A 213 5.27 -67.70 25.86
C GLY A 213 4.42 -66.43 25.99
N CYS A 214 4.43 -65.48 25.06
CA CYS A 214 3.27 -64.66 24.87
C CYS A 214 2.27 -65.36 23.95
N ARG A 215 1.30 -66.06 24.53
CA ARG A 215 0.09 -66.54 23.83
C ARG A 215 -0.69 -65.30 23.40
N ALA A 216 -0.92 -65.18 22.11
CA ALA A 216 -1.82 -64.18 21.53
C ALA A 216 -3.24 -64.35 22.11
N GLY A 217 -3.68 -63.41 22.93
CA GLY A 217 -5.08 -63.26 23.30
C GLY A 217 -5.89 -62.70 22.14
N PRO A 218 -7.18 -63.01 22.07
CA PRO A 218 -8.01 -62.53 20.97
C PRO A 218 -8.09 -61.01 20.96
N GLN A 219 -7.82 -60.42 19.82
CA GLN A 219 -7.97 -58.97 19.59
C GLN A 219 -9.45 -58.57 19.69
N PRO A 220 -9.81 -57.51 20.42
CA PRO A 220 -11.15 -56.96 20.35
C PRO A 220 -11.30 -56.24 19.00
N HIS A 221 -12.34 -56.63 18.25
CA HIS A 221 -12.76 -55.96 17.02
C HIS A 221 -13.14 -54.52 17.34
N ALA A 222 -12.40 -53.54 16.78
CA ALA A 222 -12.79 -52.14 16.80
C ALA A 222 -14.02 -51.94 15.92
N PRO A 223 -15.06 -51.25 16.39
CA PRO A 223 -16.19 -50.90 15.53
C PRO A 223 -15.79 -49.87 14.48
N ALA A 224 -16.13 -50.17 13.23
CA ALA A 224 -16.02 -49.29 12.09
C ALA A 224 -17.03 -48.14 12.23
N PHE A 225 -16.65 -47.07 12.93
CA PHE A 225 -17.39 -45.80 12.94
C PHE A 225 -16.36 -44.65 12.84
N LEU A 226 -15.97 -44.30 11.62
CA LEU A 226 -15.40 -42.97 11.31
C LEU A 226 -15.13 -42.80 9.79
N LEU A 227 -16.17 -42.84 8.99
CA LEU A 227 -16.06 -42.49 7.55
C LEU A 227 -17.28 -41.75 7.00
N THR A 228 -17.98 -40.92 7.82
CA THR A 228 -19.13 -40.14 7.35
C THR A 228 -19.09 -38.65 7.68
N LEU A 229 -17.97 -38.07 8.11
CA LEU A 229 -17.92 -36.64 8.47
C LEU A 229 -17.09 -35.76 7.51
N LEU A 230 -16.54 -36.30 6.42
CA LEU A 230 -15.75 -35.51 5.45
C LEU A 230 -16.52 -35.12 4.18
N ALA A 231 -17.79 -35.48 4.05
CA ALA A 231 -18.59 -35.16 2.86
C ALA A 231 -19.48 -33.90 3.00
N LEU A 232 -19.61 -33.31 4.18
CA LEU A 232 -20.51 -32.16 4.42
C LEU A 232 -19.84 -30.78 4.37
N VAL A 233 -18.50 -30.70 4.40
CA VAL A 233 -17.79 -29.42 4.34
C VAL A 233 -17.55 -28.96 2.89
N ARG A 234 -17.59 -29.85 1.89
CA ARG A 234 -17.36 -29.48 0.47
C ARG A 234 -18.58 -28.97 -0.29
N ARG A 235 -19.77 -28.93 0.29
CA ARG A 235 -21.00 -28.46 -0.39
C ARG A 235 -21.41 -27.02 -0.07
N ARG A 236 -20.72 -26.28 0.79
CA ARG A 236 -21.03 -24.88 1.12
C ARG A 236 -20.17 -23.82 0.39
N ALA A 237 -19.10 -24.23 -0.29
CA ALA A 237 -18.21 -23.30 -0.98
C ALA A 237 -18.54 -23.03 -2.46
N ASN A 238 -19.64 -23.56 -3.00
CA ASN A 238 -19.96 -23.43 -4.42
C ASN A 238 -21.33 -22.79 -4.72
N ARG A 239 -21.84 -21.91 -3.83
CA ARG A 239 -23.15 -21.25 -4.02
C ARG A 239 -23.12 -19.73 -4.10
N ASP A 240 -21.92 -19.11 -4.09
CA ASP A 240 -21.78 -17.65 -4.21
C ASP A 240 -20.87 -17.23 -5.39
N ARG A 241 -21.11 -17.80 -6.58
CA ARG A 241 -20.58 -17.25 -7.83
C ARG A 241 -21.56 -17.50 -8.93
N SER A 242 -22.42 -16.55 -9.20
CA SER A 242 -23.01 -16.18 -10.52
C SER A 242 -24.14 -15.16 -10.34
N PRO A 243 -24.36 -14.35 -11.39
CA PRO A 243 -23.51 -13.27 -11.98
C PRO A 243 -23.94 -11.91 -11.46
#